data_d61d9c1b57ad1f69b597e527d21beadf
#
_entry.id   d61d9c1b57ad1f69b597e527d21beadf
#
_cell.length_a   1.000
_cell.length_b   1.000
_cell.length_c   1.000
_cell.angle_alpha   90.00
_cell.angle_beta   90.00
_cell.angle_gamma   90.00
#
_symmetry.space_group_name_H-M   'P 1'
#
loop_
_entity.id
_entity.type
_entity.pdbx_description
1 polymer ?
#
loop_
_entity_poly.entity_id
_entity_poly.type
_entity_poly.pdbx_seq_one_letter_code
_entity_poly.pdbx_strand_id
1 'polypeptide(L)'
;MTENAHSTHSRAPRVLVVGDIGQHTYHVGDEAMTIASAQALAEGGAEVTLMTRDERHSARYLNASRGAEGDGYSYLPFFLFPWAPAERELTLAALECVLTELHADRERPSIAELVALPQVQALPEVLHPLEQTVERMVGFADSIAAMDAVVISGGGNLNSRFGWLLYERASVALVAEYAGVPLFVTGQSLARSSTPRMRRFWSACSAPPVR
;
A
#
# COMPACT_ATOMS: atom_id res chain seq x y z
N MET A 1 -25.17 -23.74 -37.10
CA MET A 1 -25.31 -22.84 -35.96
C MET A 1 -23.93 -22.76 -35.30
N THR A 2 -23.16 -21.75 -35.65
CA THR A 2 -21.82 -21.51 -35.09
C THR A 2 -21.97 -20.48 -33.99
N GLU A 3 -21.82 -20.93 -32.74
CA GLU A 3 -21.72 -20.05 -31.57
C GLU A 3 -20.46 -19.20 -31.69
N ASN A 4 -20.65 -17.90 -31.91
CA ASN A 4 -19.60 -16.91 -31.76
C ASN A 4 -19.33 -16.74 -30.25
N ALA A 5 -18.31 -17.46 -29.75
CA ALA A 5 -17.71 -17.17 -28.45
C ALA A 5 -17.08 -15.78 -28.51
N HIS A 6 -17.76 -14.78 -27.99
CA HIS A 6 -17.18 -13.47 -27.73
C HIS A 6 -16.11 -13.64 -26.64
N SER A 7 -14.87 -13.83 -27.08
CA SER A 7 -13.70 -13.70 -26.21
C SER A 7 -13.60 -12.23 -25.78
N THR A 8 -14.24 -11.89 -24.67
CA THR A 8 -13.92 -10.65 -23.96
C THR A 8 -12.51 -10.80 -23.42
N HIS A 9 -11.53 -10.22 -24.09
CA HIS A 9 -10.18 -10.07 -23.55
C HIS A 9 -10.29 -9.13 -22.34
N SER A 10 -10.57 -9.70 -21.15
CA SER A 10 -10.43 -8.94 -19.92
C SER A 10 -8.93 -8.66 -19.74
N ARG A 11 -8.57 -7.41 -19.47
CA ARG A 11 -7.18 -7.09 -19.15
C ARG A 11 -6.71 -7.88 -17.92
N ALA A 12 -5.42 -8.14 -17.83
CA ALA A 12 -4.83 -8.75 -16.64
C ALA A 12 -5.12 -7.91 -15.39
N PRO A 13 -5.52 -8.52 -14.26
CA PRO A 13 -5.76 -7.80 -13.03
C PRO A 13 -4.45 -7.21 -12.49
N ARG A 14 -4.46 -5.93 -12.10
CA ARG A 14 -3.33 -5.25 -11.47
C ARG A 14 -3.39 -5.44 -9.96
N VAL A 15 -2.36 -6.07 -9.40
CA VAL A 15 -2.32 -6.41 -7.98
C VAL A 15 -1.10 -5.79 -7.31
N LEU A 16 -1.35 -5.00 -6.26
CA LEU A 16 -0.30 -4.48 -5.39
C LEU A 16 0.01 -5.52 -4.29
N VAL A 17 1.26 -5.95 -4.21
CA VAL A 17 1.74 -6.81 -3.12
C VAL A 17 2.58 -5.98 -2.15
N VAL A 18 2.16 -5.95 -0.90
CA VAL A 18 2.77 -5.19 0.19
C VAL A 18 3.45 -6.17 1.14
N GLY A 19 4.77 -6.17 1.14
CA GLY A 19 5.59 -6.98 2.03
C GLY A 19 6.66 -6.13 2.70
N ASP A 20 7.73 -6.75 3.16
CA ASP A 20 8.88 -6.06 3.74
C ASP A 20 10.13 -6.34 2.89
N ILE A 21 10.23 -5.65 1.76
CA ILE A 21 11.29 -5.79 0.77
C ILE A 21 12.04 -4.48 0.52
N GLY A 22 13.24 -4.58 -0.04
CA GLY A 22 14.07 -3.42 -0.38
C GLY A 22 14.73 -2.76 0.83
N GLN A 23 14.93 -3.49 1.92
CA GLN A 23 15.67 -3.01 3.08
C GLN A 23 17.16 -3.37 2.97
N HIS A 24 18.02 -2.48 3.48
CA HIS A 24 19.45 -2.77 3.62
C HIS A 24 19.71 -3.86 4.69
N THR A 25 18.82 -4.01 5.66
CA THR A 25 18.84 -5.11 6.61
C THR A 25 17.92 -6.20 6.10
N TYR A 26 18.51 -7.32 5.71
CA TYR A 26 17.80 -8.40 5.03
C TYR A 26 16.93 -9.22 6.00
N HIS A 27 15.62 -9.19 5.77
CA HIS A 27 14.63 -10.02 6.46
C HIS A 27 14.21 -11.18 5.56
N VAL A 28 15.03 -12.23 5.51
CA VAL A 28 14.89 -13.39 4.59
C VAL A 28 13.46 -13.94 4.53
N GLY A 29 12.82 -14.09 5.70
CA GLY A 29 11.48 -14.68 5.77
C GLY A 29 10.41 -13.80 5.14
N ASP A 30 10.44 -12.51 5.42
CA ASP A 30 9.44 -11.54 4.93
C ASP A 30 9.60 -11.34 3.42
N GLU A 31 10.84 -11.27 2.94
CA GLU A 31 11.14 -11.14 1.52
C GLU A 31 10.72 -12.39 0.75
N ALA A 32 11.07 -13.59 1.25
CA ALA A 32 10.69 -14.85 0.62
C ALA A 32 9.16 -15.01 0.51
N MET A 33 8.41 -14.65 1.54
CA MET A 33 6.95 -14.71 1.53
C MET A 33 6.35 -13.72 0.54
N THR A 34 6.92 -12.50 0.47
CA THR A 34 6.48 -11.48 -0.48
C THR A 34 6.71 -11.92 -1.92
N ILE A 35 7.90 -12.44 -2.21
CA ILE A 35 8.27 -12.94 -3.54
C ILE A 35 7.38 -14.14 -3.93
N ALA A 36 7.17 -15.10 -3.02
CA ALA A 36 6.31 -16.25 -3.29
C ALA A 36 4.86 -15.83 -3.61
N SER A 37 4.33 -14.85 -2.86
CA SER A 37 2.99 -14.29 -3.14
C SER A 37 2.94 -13.61 -4.51
N ALA A 38 3.95 -12.83 -4.85
CA ALA A 38 4.05 -12.14 -6.13
C ALA A 38 4.17 -13.13 -7.31
N GLN A 39 4.97 -14.18 -7.14
CA GLN A 39 5.13 -15.24 -8.15
C GLN A 39 3.81 -15.96 -8.41
N ALA A 40 3.12 -16.40 -7.35
CA ALA A 40 1.85 -17.09 -7.47
C ALA A 40 0.77 -16.24 -8.18
N LEU A 41 0.74 -14.93 -7.90
CA LEU A 41 -0.18 -14.01 -8.56
C LEU A 41 0.18 -13.80 -10.04
N ALA A 42 1.47 -13.65 -10.35
CA ALA A 42 1.93 -13.51 -11.73
C ALA A 42 1.70 -14.79 -12.57
N GLU A 43 1.92 -15.97 -11.98
CA GLU A 43 1.57 -17.26 -12.59
C GLU A 43 0.06 -17.39 -12.81
N GLY A 44 -0.76 -16.76 -11.97
CA GLY A 44 -2.20 -16.63 -12.14
C GLY A 44 -2.64 -15.61 -13.19
N GLY A 45 -1.69 -14.95 -13.87
CA GLY A 45 -1.94 -13.97 -14.94
C GLY A 45 -2.17 -12.54 -14.46
N ALA A 46 -1.78 -12.19 -13.22
CA ALA A 46 -1.86 -10.82 -12.72
C ALA A 46 -0.62 -10.00 -13.10
N GLU A 47 -0.85 -8.72 -13.39
CA GLU A 47 0.21 -7.70 -13.41
C GLU A 47 0.53 -7.30 -11.97
N VAL A 48 1.74 -7.66 -11.50
CA VAL A 48 2.11 -7.46 -10.09
C VAL A 48 2.97 -6.23 -9.91
N THR A 49 2.54 -5.35 -9.01
CA THR A 49 3.34 -4.25 -8.47
C THR A 49 3.78 -4.59 -7.06
N LEU A 50 5.07 -4.44 -6.76
CA LEU A 50 5.63 -4.67 -5.43
C LEU A 50 5.85 -3.34 -4.71
N MET A 51 5.30 -3.21 -3.50
CA MET A 51 5.64 -2.08 -2.64
C MET A 51 6.99 -2.30 -1.98
N THR A 52 7.90 -1.33 -2.13
CA THR A 52 9.30 -1.47 -1.70
C THR A 52 9.84 -0.19 -1.07
N ARG A 53 10.90 -0.32 -0.27
CA ARG A 53 11.63 0.84 0.29
C ARG A 53 12.71 1.38 -0.64
N ASP A 54 13.24 0.54 -1.50
CA ASP A 54 14.24 0.90 -2.50
C ASP A 54 13.91 0.20 -3.83
N GLU A 55 13.34 0.99 -4.75
CA GLU A 55 12.96 0.49 -6.07
C GLU A 55 14.16 -0.01 -6.87
N ARG A 56 15.29 0.72 -6.82
CA ARG A 56 16.49 0.35 -7.59
C ARG A 56 17.09 -0.95 -7.08
N HIS A 57 17.14 -1.11 -5.76
CA HIS A 57 17.60 -2.33 -5.13
C HIS A 57 16.69 -3.49 -5.51
N SER A 58 15.38 -3.35 -5.33
CA SER A 58 14.41 -4.40 -5.63
C SER A 58 14.40 -4.77 -7.12
N ALA A 59 14.40 -3.80 -8.02
CA ALA A 59 14.46 -4.06 -9.45
C ALA A 59 15.73 -4.85 -9.85
N ARG A 60 16.88 -4.47 -9.28
CA ARG A 60 18.15 -5.14 -9.57
C ARG A 60 18.17 -6.61 -9.13
N TYR A 61 17.64 -6.91 -7.92
CA TYR A 61 17.73 -8.25 -7.36
C TYR A 61 16.56 -9.14 -7.77
N LEU A 62 15.33 -8.62 -7.79
CA LEU A 62 14.15 -9.43 -8.03
C LEU A 62 13.89 -9.68 -9.51
N ASN A 63 14.14 -8.70 -10.38
CA ASN A 63 13.98 -8.92 -11.83
C ASN A 63 15.12 -9.80 -12.39
N ALA A 64 16.34 -9.69 -11.83
CA ALA A 64 17.45 -10.54 -12.24
C ALA A 64 17.21 -12.03 -11.94
N SER A 65 16.44 -12.35 -10.91
CA SER A 65 16.13 -13.75 -10.54
C SER A 65 15.10 -14.42 -11.46
N ARG A 66 14.33 -13.65 -12.26
CA ARG A 66 13.32 -14.17 -13.20
C ARG A 66 13.84 -14.50 -14.59
N GLY A 67 15.08 -14.15 -14.90
CA GLY A 67 15.67 -14.31 -16.25
C GLY A 67 15.23 -13.20 -17.23
N ALA A 68 15.92 -13.11 -18.35
CA ALA A 68 15.76 -12.04 -19.34
C ALA A 68 14.45 -12.08 -20.16
N GLU A 69 13.59 -13.10 -19.98
CA GLU A 69 12.42 -13.35 -20.82
C GLU A 69 11.06 -13.01 -20.16
N GLY A 70 11.06 -12.53 -18.90
CA GLY A 70 9.82 -12.16 -18.20
C GLY A 70 9.68 -10.66 -18.04
N ASP A 71 8.47 -10.11 -18.26
CA ASP A 71 8.13 -8.77 -17.82
C ASP A 71 8.39 -8.69 -16.31
N GLY A 72 9.31 -7.83 -15.90
CA GLY A 72 9.68 -7.66 -14.50
C GLY A 72 8.50 -7.13 -13.66
N TYR A 73 8.62 -7.23 -12.35
CA TYR A 73 7.68 -6.56 -11.46
C TYR A 73 7.75 -5.03 -11.63
N SER A 74 6.60 -4.37 -11.52
CA SER A 74 6.54 -2.94 -11.26
C SER A 74 6.78 -2.68 -9.79
N TYR A 75 7.23 -1.47 -9.44
CA TYR A 75 7.56 -1.10 -8.07
C TYR A 75 6.85 0.18 -7.67
N LEU A 76 6.41 0.26 -6.41
CA LEU A 76 5.81 1.43 -5.79
C LEU A 76 6.51 1.69 -4.45
N PRO A 77 7.01 2.91 -4.19
CA PRO A 77 7.63 3.23 -2.91
C PRO A 77 6.59 3.26 -1.78
N PHE A 78 7.02 2.87 -0.58
CA PHE A 78 6.23 3.10 0.62
C PHE A 78 6.07 4.60 0.89
N PHE A 79 4.90 4.98 1.39
CA PHE A 79 4.76 6.25 2.06
C PHE A 79 5.43 6.16 3.43
N LEU A 80 6.56 6.84 3.58
CA LEU A 80 7.39 6.72 4.77
C LEU A 80 6.82 7.57 5.91
N PHE A 81 6.69 6.95 7.08
CA PHE A 81 6.25 7.59 8.31
C PHE A 81 7.43 8.10 9.15
N PRO A 82 7.25 9.20 9.92
CA PRO A 82 8.23 9.65 10.89
C PRO A 82 8.55 8.57 11.93
N TRP A 83 9.74 8.69 12.53
CA TRP A 83 10.19 7.70 13.50
C TRP A 83 9.48 7.79 14.84
N ALA A 84 9.10 8.99 15.28
CA ALA A 84 8.43 9.22 16.56
C ALA A 84 6.96 8.75 16.54
N PRO A 85 6.48 8.02 17.58
CA PRO A 85 5.11 7.49 17.59
C PRO A 85 4.01 8.53 17.47
N ALA A 86 4.14 9.68 18.15
CA ALA A 86 3.17 10.77 18.07
C ALA A 86 3.08 11.38 16.67
N GLU A 87 4.22 11.50 16.00
CA GLU A 87 4.30 12.04 14.64
C GLU A 87 3.65 11.09 13.62
N ARG A 88 3.74 9.78 13.84
CA ARG A 88 3.06 8.79 12.99
C ARG A 88 1.54 8.90 13.07
N GLU A 89 1.00 9.11 14.26
CA GLU A 89 -0.45 9.34 14.44
C GLU A 89 -0.91 10.61 13.72
N LEU A 90 -0.14 11.70 13.82
CA LEU A 90 -0.43 12.95 13.09
C LEU A 90 -0.38 12.73 11.58
N THR A 91 0.64 12.00 11.10
CA THR A 91 0.81 11.71 9.67
C THR A 91 -0.34 10.86 9.13
N LEU A 92 -0.76 9.82 9.86
CA LEU A 92 -1.91 9.00 9.46
C LEU A 92 -3.21 9.79 9.50
N ALA A 93 -3.37 10.70 10.47
CA ALA A 93 -4.53 11.59 10.55
C ALA A 93 -4.59 12.58 9.37
N ALA A 94 -3.44 13.13 8.98
CA ALA A 94 -3.36 14.01 7.82
C ALA A 94 -3.67 13.26 6.52
N LEU A 95 -3.14 12.04 6.35
CA LEU A 95 -3.46 11.19 5.21
C LEU A 95 -4.97 10.89 5.14
N GLU A 96 -5.59 10.50 6.26
CA GLU A 96 -7.05 10.24 6.31
C GLU A 96 -7.85 11.48 5.91
N CYS A 97 -7.41 12.67 6.34
CA CYS A 97 -8.05 13.92 5.98
C CYS A 97 -7.90 14.24 4.47
N VAL A 98 -6.71 14.06 3.93
CA VAL A 98 -6.45 14.21 2.48
C VAL A 98 -7.32 13.24 1.68
N LEU A 99 -7.41 11.97 2.07
CA LEU A 99 -8.26 10.98 1.42
C LEU A 99 -9.74 11.36 1.46
N THR A 100 -10.22 11.87 2.59
CA THR A 100 -11.60 12.36 2.71
C THR A 100 -11.90 13.45 1.70
N GLU A 101 -10.98 14.39 1.52
CA GLU A 101 -11.12 15.47 0.55
C GLU A 101 -11.04 15.00 -0.91
N LEU A 102 -10.12 14.05 -1.19
CA LEU A 102 -9.98 13.47 -2.53
C LEU A 102 -11.18 12.65 -2.99
N HIS A 103 -11.93 12.05 -2.04
CA HIS A 103 -13.09 11.22 -2.31
C HIS A 103 -14.43 11.91 -2.00
N ALA A 104 -14.40 13.20 -1.68
CA ALA A 104 -15.62 13.99 -1.54
C ALA A 104 -16.34 14.11 -2.89
N ASP A 105 -17.68 14.14 -2.85
CA ASP A 105 -18.52 14.32 -4.06
C ASP A 105 -18.48 15.78 -4.54
N ARG A 106 -17.31 16.22 -4.95
CA ARG A 106 -17.00 17.56 -5.46
C ARG A 106 -15.79 17.53 -6.38
N GLU A 107 -15.49 18.65 -7.01
CA GLU A 107 -14.26 18.82 -7.79
C GLU A 107 -13.01 18.47 -6.96
N ARG A 108 -12.07 17.76 -7.59
CA ARG A 108 -10.82 17.31 -6.95
C ARG A 108 -10.04 18.54 -6.43
N PRO A 109 -9.69 18.56 -5.14
CA PRO A 109 -8.98 19.68 -4.56
C PRO A 109 -7.56 19.81 -5.13
N SER A 110 -7.09 21.06 -5.24
CA SER A 110 -5.70 21.38 -5.55
C SER A 110 -4.76 21.01 -4.38
N ILE A 111 -3.47 20.88 -4.67
CA ILE A 111 -2.46 20.67 -3.62
C ILE A 111 -2.48 21.81 -2.58
N ALA A 112 -2.66 23.06 -3.01
CA ALA A 112 -2.72 24.19 -2.09
C ALA A 112 -3.91 24.11 -1.11
N GLU A 113 -5.08 23.68 -1.58
CA GLU A 113 -6.25 23.46 -0.71
C GLU A 113 -6.00 22.32 0.30
N LEU A 114 -5.38 21.23 -0.14
CA LEU A 114 -5.02 20.12 0.74
C LEU A 114 -3.95 20.52 1.78
N VAL A 115 -2.96 21.33 1.38
CA VAL A 115 -1.95 21.89 2.30
C VAL A 115 -2.60 22.77 3.37
N ALA A 116 -3.67 23.49 3.04
CA ALA A 116 -4.37 24.37 3.99
C ALA A 116 -5.18 23.61 5.06
N LEU A 117 -5.33 22.28 4.96
CA LEU A 117 -6.06 21.48 5.95
C LEU A 117 -5.36 21.56 7.33
N PRO A 118 -6.11 21.75 8.42
CA PRO A 118 -5.51 21.85 9.77
C PRO A 118 -4.66 20.66 10.17
N GLN A 119 -5.05 19.43 9.75
CA GLN A 119 -4.31 18.20 10.03
C GLN A 119 -2.99 18.13 9.24
N VAL A 120 -2.95 18.70 8.04
CA VAL A 120 -1.73 18.80 7.24
C VAL A 120 -0.80 19.87 7.81
N GLN A 121 -1.34 21.02 8.23
CA GLN A 121 -0.58 22.07 8.89
C GLN A 121 0.02 21.63 10.25
N ALA A 122 -0.56 20.61 10.88
CA ALA A 122 -0.06 20.03 12.13
C ALA A 122 1.03 18.95 11.91
N LEU A 123 1.42 18.69 10.68
CA LEU A 123 2.48 17.70 10.39
C LEU A 123 3.84 18.15 10.96
N PRO A 124 4.66 17.20 11.43
CA PRO A 124 5.96 17.50 11.99
C PRO A 124 6.92 18.07 10.95
N GLU A 125 7.86 18.89 11.42
CA GLU A 125 8.83 19.59 10.55
C GLU A 125 9.65 18.65 9.64
N VAL A 126 9.89 17.42 10.08
CA VAL A 126 10.59 16.38 9.28
C VAL A 126 9.86 16.05 7.97
N LEU A 127 8.57 16.39 7.85
CA LEU A 127 7.75 16.21 6.65
C LEU A 127 7.61 17.48 5.81
N HIS A 128 8.33 18.55 6.13
CA HIS A 128 8.36 19.75 5.32
C HIS A 128 9.32 19.63 4.12
N PRO A 129 9.06 20.33 2.99
CA PRO A 129 7.89 21.20 2.76
C PRO A 129 6.58 20.42 2.60
N LEU A 130 5.48 20.97 3.13
CA LEU A 130 4.17 20.31 3.18
C LEU A 130 3.61 20.01 1.79
N GLU A 131 3.86 20.87 0.80
CA GLU A 131 3.43 20.65 -0.58
C GLU A 131 3.94 19.33 -1.14
N GLN A 132 5.24 19.06 -1.02
CA GLN A 132 5.84 17.79 -1.46
C GLN A 132 5.29 16.59 -0.69
N THR A 133 4.99 16.75 0.59
CA THR A 133 4.42 15.68 1.39
C THR A 133 2.98 15.39 0.97
N VAL A 134 2.17 16.42 0.70
CA VAL A 134 0.81 16.26 0.18
C VAL A 134 0.83 15.67 -1.23
N GLU A 135 1.70 16.12 -2.11
CA GLU A 135 1.88 15.52 -3.44
C GLU A 135 2.21 14.02 -3.35
N ARG A 136 3.06 13.63 -2.42
CA ARG A 136 3.36 12.20 -2.17
C ARG A 136 2.15 11.45 -1.62
N MET A 137 1.34 12.05 -0.71
CA MET A 137 0.10 11.46 -0.22
C MET A 137 -0.90 11.22 -1.36
N VAL A 138 -1.08 12.22 -2.21
CA VAL A 138 -1.97 12.15 -3.39
C VAL A 138 -1.48 11.10 -4.38
N GLY A 139 -0.20 11.13 -4.75
CA GLY A 139 0.39 10.15 -5.66
C GLY A 139 0.33 8.71 -5.14
N PHE A 140 0.52 8.53 -3.82
CA PHE A 140 0.36 7.24 -3.16
C PHE A 140 -1.09 6.74 -3.22
N ALA A 141 -2.06 7.63 -2.96
CA ALA A 141 -3.48 7.32 -3.05
C ALA A 141 -3.88 6.94 -4.49
N ASP A 142 -3.48 7.74 -5.47
CA ASP A 142 -3.77 7.47 -6.89
C ASP A 142 -3.16 6.15 -7.38
N SER A 143 -1.94 5.85 -6.94
CA SER A 143 -1.26 4.60 -7.30
C SER A 143 -2.01 3.37 -6.78
N ILE A 144 -2.53 3.40 -5.56
CA ILE A 144 -3.30 2.30 -4.99
C ILE A 144 -4.69 2.24 -5.61
N ALA A 145 -5.35 3.39 -5.82
CA ALA A 145 -6.67 3.44 -6.47
C ALA A 145 -6.65 2.91 -7.92
N ALA A 146 -5.48 2.92 -8.55
CA ALA A 146 -5.31 2.32 -9.87
C ALA A 146 -5.22 0.78 -9.88
N MET A 147 -5.14 0.13 -8.74
CA MET A 147 -5.06 -1.35 -8.62
C MET A 147 -6.44 -1.99 -8.62
N ASP A 148 -6.50 -3.26 -9.01
CA ASP A 148 -7.72 -4.07 -8.93
C ASP A 148 -7.80 -4.83 -7.60
N ALA A 149 -6.66 -5.02 -6.92
CA ALA A 149 -6.58 -5.60 -5.58
C ALA A 149 -5.27 -5.20 -4.87
N VAL A 150 -5.29 -5.27 -3.54
CA VAL A 150 -4.11 -5.14 -2.68
C VAL A 150 -3.96 -6.40 -1.84
N VAL A 151 -2.73 -6.92 -1.75
CA VAL A 151 -2.38 -8.07 -0.91
C VAL A 151 -1.30 -7.66 0.08
N ILE A 152 -1.61 -7.63 1.37
CA ILE A 152 -0.59 -7.53 2.43
C ILE A 152 -0.08 -8.95 2.70
N SER A 153 1.14 -9.21 2.23
CA SER A 153 1.77 -10.52 2.28
C SER A 153 2.59 -10.69 3.54
N GLY A 154 2.49 -11.85 4.14
CA GLY A 154 3.28 -12.53 5.15
C GLY A 154 4.15 -11.74 6.14
N GLY A 155 4.55 -12.39 7.20
CA GLY A 155 5.47 -11.85 8.21
C GLY A 155 4.82 -11.35 9.49
N GLY A 156 5.65 -10.93 10.43
CA GLY A 156 5.24 -10.39 11.73
C GLY A 156 4.93 -8.89 11.73
N ASN A 157 4.74 -8.29 10.57
CA ASN A 157 4.74 -6.82 10.38
C ASN A 157 3.48 -6.12 10.89
N LEU A 158 2.38 -6.85 11.06
CA LEU A 158 1.14 -6.35 11.67
C LEU A 158 1.20 -6.43 13.21
N ASN A 159 2.28 -5.92 13.78
CA ASN A 159 2.59 -5.99 15.19
C ASN A 159 2.96 -4.62 15.73
N SER A 160 2.33 -4.19 16.83
CA SER A 160 2.59 -2.91 17.48
C SER A 160 4.05 -2.76 17.98
N ARG A 161 4.79 -3.85 18.12
CA ARG A 161 6.22 -3.85 18.49
C ARG A 161 7.10 -3.21 17.41
N PHE A 162 6.67 -3.32 16.14
CA PHE A 162 7.32 -2.71 14.99
C PHE A 162 6.49 -1.52 14.47
N GLY A 163 6.23 -0.56 15.35
CA GLY A 163 5.24 0.50 15.17
C GLY A 163 5.23 1.17 13.80
N TRP A 164 6.39 1.52 13.22
CA TRP A 164 6.47 2.18 11.91
C TRP A 164 5.99 1.27 10.75
N LEU A 165 6.29 -0.03 10.78
CA LEU A 165 5.79 -1.01 9.81
C LEU A 165 4.27 -1.11 9.83
N LEU A 166 3.69 -1.06 11.02
CA LEU A 166 2.25 -1.12 11.19
C LEU A 166 1.55 0.10 10.55
N TYR A 167 2.13 1.31 10.70
CA TYR A 167 1.56 2.53 10.11
C TYR A 167 1.64 2.53 8.58
N GLU A 168 2.70 1.98 8.01
CA GLU A 168 2.80 1.81 6.55
C GLU A 168 1.71 0.89 6.00
N ARG A 169 1.45 -0.25 6.65
CA ARG A 169 0.37 -1.16 6.24
C ARG A 169 -1.01 -0.56 6.50
N ALA A 170 -1.15 0.18 7.59
CA ALA A 170 -2.40 0.89 7.89
C ALA A 170 -2.69 1.97 6.86
N SER A 171 -1.69 2.70 6.37
CA SER A 171 -1.89 3.68 5.31
C SER A 171 -2.34 3.04 3.99
N VAL A 172 -1.76 1.90 3.61
CA VAL A 172 -2.21 1.14 2.44
C VAL A 172 -3.65 0.69 2.58
N ALA A 173 -4.01 0.13 3.74
CA ALA A 173 -5.37 -0.33 3.99
C ALA A 173 -6.38 0.83 3.98
N LEU A 174 -6.00 1.96 4.57
CA LEU A 174 -6.82 3.17 4.58
C LEU A 174 -7.08 3.68 3.16
N VAL A 175 -6.05 3.78 2.33
CA VAL A 175 -6.21 4.17 0.93
C VAL A 175 -7.08 3.18 0.16
N ALA A 176 -6.84 1.87 0.33
CA ALA A 176 -7.64 0.83 -0.33
C ALA A 176 -9.12 0.92 0.06
N GLU A 177 -9.43 1.18 1.35
CA GLU A 177 -10.79 1.39 1.84
C GLU A 177 -11.46 2.60 1.17
N TYR A 178 -10.79 3.76 1.16
CA TYR A 178 -11.32 4.96 0.51
C TYR A 178 -11.52 4.80 -0.99
N ALA A 179 -10.59 4.11 -1.66
CA ALA A 179 -10.66 3.88 -3.10
C ALA A 179 -11.59 2.72 -3.49
N GLY A 180 -12.15 1.98 -2.54
CA GLY A 180 -12.97 0.80 -2.81
C GLY A 180 -12.20 -0.37 -3.41
N VAL A 181 -10.88 -0.42 -3.24
CA VAL A 181 -10.01 -1.50 -3.75
C VAL A 181 -10.02 -2.67 -2.78
N PRO A 182 -10.31 -3.90 -3.22
CA PRO A 182 -10.28 -5.09 -2.37
C PRO A 182 -8.91 -5.30 -1.69
N LEU A 183 -8.92 -5.52 -0.38
CA LEU A 183 -7.73 -5.77 0.42
C LEU A 183 -7.72 -7.20 0.96
N PHE A 184 -6.64 -7.92 0.72
CA PHE A 184 -6.39 -9.26 1.24
C PHE A 184 -5.18 -9.25 2.17
N VAL A 185 -5.26 -9.96 3.28
CA VAL A 185 -4.16 -10.11 4.25
C VAL A 185 -3.83 -11.58 4.40
N THR A 186 -2.59 -11.97 4.10
CA THR A 186 -2.16 -13.36 4.09
C THR A 186 -0.94 -13.58 4.98
N GLY A 187 -0.90 -14.72 5.69
CA GLY A 187 0.29 -15.18 6.42
C GLY A 187 0.76 -14.27 7.55
N GLN A 188 -0.12 -13.44 8.12
CA GLN A 188 0.25 -12.47 9.15
C GLN A 188 0.07 -13.00 10.58
N SER A 189 1.04 -12.68 11.44
CA SER A 189 0.87 -12.78 12.89
C SER A 189 0.30 -11.48 13.43
N LEU A 190 -0.92 -11.56 13.96
CA LEU A 190 -1.64 -10.40 14.48
C LEU A 190 -1.34 -10.20 15.97
N ALA A 191 -0.87 -9.00 16.35
CA ALA A 191 -0.73 -8.62 17.76
C ALA A 191 -1.62 -7.42 18.09
N ARG A 192 -2.17 -7.37 19.31
CA ARG A 192 -3.07 -6.28 19.73
C ARG A 192 -2.42 -4.91 19.63
N SER A 193 -3.11 -3.98 18.99
CA SER A 193 -2.75 -2.56 19.01
C SER A 193 -3.51 -1.82 20.12
N SER A 194 -2.84 -0.85 20.75
CA SER A 194 -3.38 -0.05 21.85
C SER A 194 -4.15 1.19 21.39
N THR A 195 -3.98 1.66 20.15
CA THR A 195 -4.60 2.90 19.69
C THR A 195 -5.96 2.69 19.04
N PRO A 196 -6.93 3.63 19.20
CA PRO A 196 -8.27 3.52 18.60
C PRO A 196 -8.27 3.43 17.08
N ARG A 197 -7.37 4.17 16.40
CA ARG A 197 -7.23 4.14 14.93
C ARG A 197 -6.73 2.79 14.43
N MET A 198 -5.74 2.22 15.11
CA MET A 198 -5.25 0.89 14.78
C MET A 198 -6.31 -0.19 15.02
N ARG A 199 -7.23 0.00 15.96
CA ARG A 199 -8.37 -0.93 16.16
C ARG A 199 -9.33 -0.94 14.98
N ARG A 200 -9.58 0.21 14.31
CA ARG A 200 -10.36 0.25 13.06
C ARG A 200 -9.69 -0.54 11.95
N PHE A 201 -8.38 -0.34 11.76
CA PHE A 201 -7.58 -1.11 10.81
C PHE A 201 -7.72 -2.63 11.05
N TRP A 202 -7.60 -3.07 12.31
CA TRP A 202 -7.79 -4.47 12.68
C TRP A 202 -9.19 -4.99 12.37
N SER A 203 -10.20 -4.19 12.59
CA SER A 203 -11.58 -4.56 12.29
C SER A 203 -11.79 -4.75 10.78
N ALA A 204 -11.22 -3.87 9.97
CA ALA A 204 -11.28 -3.97 8.50
C ALA A 204 -10.55 -5.23 7.99
N CYS A 205 -9.35 -5.52 8.51
CA CYS A 205 -8.59 -6.73 8.13
C CYS A 205 -9.22 -8.05 8.62
N SER A 206 -10.10 -7.99 9.62
CA SER A 206 -10.75 -9.17 10.23
C SER A 206 -12.17 -9.40 9.73
N ALA A 207 -12.73 -8.46 8.94
CA ALA A 207 -14.05 -8.63 8.36
C ALA A 207 -14.05 -9.73 7.29
N PRO A 208 -15.03 -10.64 7.27
CA PRO A 208 -15.15 -11.59 6.18
C PRO A 208 -15.40 -10.82 4.87
N PRO A 209 -14.88 -11.32 3.73
CA PRO A 209 -15.11 -10.68 2.44
C PRO A 209 -16.63 -10.52 2.22
N VAL A 210 -17.04 -9.31 1.91
CA VAL A 210 -18.43 -9.03 1.51
C VAL A 210 -18.67 -9.82 0.23
N ARG A 211 -19.69 -10.71 0.26
CA ARG A 211 -20.08 -11.56 -0.87
C ARG A 211 -20.78 -10.75 -1.95
#